data_a2faab6b3fe21790ba55e01b1041140b
#
_entry.id   a2faab6b3fe21790ba55e01b1041140b
#
_cell.length_a   1.000
_cell.length_b   1.000
_cell.length_c   1.000
_cell.angle_alpha   90.00
_cell.angle_beta   90.00
_cell.angle_gamma   90.00
#
_symmetry.space_group_name_H-M   'P 1'
#
loop_
_entity.id
_entity.type
_entity.pdbx_description
1 polymer ?
#
loop_
_entity_poly.entity_id
_entity_poly.type
_entity_poly.pdbx_seq_one_letter_code
_entity_poly.pdbx_strand_id
1 'polypeptide(L)'
;MGKAKVRKQKQGNGAGLFAMAAHMIAMGAKRKPLLLLIFPLLMMGIGLATTGNTFIKQYFFESVEGLVKGNEQVSVVLIYGAVTAMFPVLLYMLRQLSNFVMVAFFRTAEGFMGKELNEKAARIDPLVYEDNRFLDQINKAYMGLQSVGDVVVSMIVLVLNQSVYIISMAVYLFNVKPALLIIFCISFVPNIIGTVVRKRMYAKMEHQAAPYRRRYEYFEKCICSREYVKETRLWRSEGFFKKMYRKNLRECTRLDWQTSKHVLFIELGLRCLTLTGYVGTIVMLFYFMSKGEVGVGVFAAIFTSLDQLFSRINELFDVQIGAIGRSYGKAQNFFDFLNLPERQGQLEEPLKREIIELKKVSFTYPGSDRPALENINLTVRKGETIAIVGVNGSGKSTLTRLLTGLYLPTSGELLIDGKHVSEISPKALYRNVSAVFQRYQSYKMTVAENVKISETGKEGTADGAGNMAVEDSLEKADFPTDSEKLSEGLDTMLGKDFGGIDLSGGQWQRLAIARGLYRAHDMIVLDEPTAAIDPLEEADIYRKFAEISRDKTAFIVTHRLGSAQIADRIIVMDSGHIVDMGTHEELMRREGRYREMYHAQAKWYA
;
A
#
# COMPACT_ATOMS: atom_id res chain seq x y z
N MET A 1 -10.30 28.14 -27.83
CA MET A 1 -10.41 28.65 -26.42
C MET A 1 -11.44 27.79 -25.68
N GLY A 2 -10.98 26.85 -24.89
CA GLY A 2 -11.81 25.99 -24.05
C GLY A 2 -10.94 25.46 -22.93
N LYS A 3 -10.80 26.25 -21.83
CA LYS A 3 -10.10 25.82 -20.64
C LYS A 3 -10.86 24.62 -20.07
N ALA A 4 -10.32 23.41 -20.25
CA ALA A 4 -10.74 22.24 -19.51
C ALA A 4 -10.56 22.57 -18.00
N LYS A 5 -11.64 22.86 -17.32
CA LYS A 5 -11.69 22.95 -15.86
C LYS A 5 -11.26 21.58 -15.33
N VAL A 6 -10.02 21.48 -14.88
CA VAL A 6 -9.61 20.44 -13.94
C VAL A 6 -10.61 20.53 -12.78
N ARG A 7 -11.60 19.65 -12.80
CA ARG A 7 -12.49 19.43 -11.67
C ARG A 7 -11.57 19.13 -10.49
N LYS A 8 -11.43 20.11 -9.57
CA LYS A 8 -10.98 19.81 -8.21
C LYS A 8 -11.88 18.67 -7.75
N GLN A 9 -11.33 17.45 -7.76
CA GLN A 9 -11.98 16.32 -7.11
C GLN A 9 -12.34 16.83 -5.71
N LYS A 10 -13.63 16.95 -5.44
CA LYS A 10 -14.12 17.10 -4.06
C LYS A 10 -13.39 16.02 -3.29
N GLN A 11 -12.59 16.41 -2.31
CA GLN A 11 -12.12 15.48 -1.27
C GLN A 11 -13.37 14.71 -0.86
N GLY A 12 -13.42 13.45 -1.21
CA GLY A 12 -14.51 12.57 -0.81
C GLY A 12 -14.64 12.73 0.70
N ASN A 13 -15.88 12.79 1.22
CA ASN A 13 -16.10 12.71 2.66
C ASN A 13 -15.36 11.46 3.11
N GLY A 14 -14.19 11.65 3.72
CA GLY A 14 -13.35 10.55 4.20
C GLY A 14 -14.19 9.62 5.08
N ALA A 15 -13.94 8.34 5.06
CA ALA A 15 -14.68 7.38 5.86
C ALA A 15 -14.67 7.83 7.33
N GLY A 16 -15.84 8.04 7.90
CA GLY A 16 -15.97 8.42 9.31
C GLY A 16 -15.41 7.30 10.21
N LEU A 17 -15.00 7.64 11.43
CA LEU A 17 -14.45 6.68 12.41
C LEU A 17 -15.33 5.42 12.56
N PHE A 18 -16.64 5.60 12.61
CA PHE A 18 -17.59 4.48 12.71
C PHE A 18 -17.64 3.62 11.45
N ALA A 19 -17.50 4.22 10.27
CA ALA A 19 -17.46 3.49 9.01
C ALA A 19 -16.18 2.63 8.91
N MET A 20 -15.03 3.16 9.34
CA MET A 20 -13.77 2.41 9.43
C MET A 20 -13.90 1.21 10.36
N ALA A 21 -14.49 1.43 11.55
CA ALA A 21 -14.73 0.36 12.52
C ALA A 21 -15.69 -0.70 11.96
N ALA A 22 -16.80 -0.29 11.36
CA ALA A 22 -17.78 -1.19 10.78
C ALA A 22 -17.18 -2.05 9.64
N HIS A 23 -16.38 -1.44 8.77
CA HIS A 23 -15.70 -2.15 7.68
C HIS A 23 -14.74 -3.23 8.22
N MET A 24 -13.85 -2.85 9.14
CA MET A 24 -12.89 -3.78 9.73
C MET A 24 -13.58 -4.90 10.53
N ILE A 25 -14.61 -4.56 11.31
CA ILE A 25 -15.42 -5.52 12.07
C ILE A 25 -16.11 -6.50 11.12
N ALA A 26 -16.71 -6.02 10.03
CA ALA A 26 -17.34 -6.87 9.04
C ALA A 26 -16.36 -7.85 8.39
N MET A 27 -15.13 -7.40 8.09
CA MET A 27 -14.08 -8.26 7.54
C MET A 27 -13.63 -9.35 8.53
N GLY A 28 -13.42 -8.99 9.79
CA GLY A 28 -13.04 -9.96 10.82
C GLY A 28 -14.16 -10.95 11.17
N ALA A 29 -15.41 -10.49 11.17
CA ALA A 29 -16.59 -11.30 11.47
C ALA A 29 -16.84 -12.43 10.47
N LYS A 30 -16.47 -12.26 9.18
CA LYS A 30 -16.63 -13.29 8.15
C LYS A 30 -16.02 -14.64 8.52
N ARG A 31 -14.99 -14.67 9.33
CA ARG A 31 -14.27 -15.91 9.67
C ARG A 31 -14.23 -16.22 11.17
N LYS A 32 -14.29 -15.20 12.02
CA LYS A 32 -14.21 -15.36 13.49
C LYS A 32 -15.33 -14.59 14.21
N PRO A 33 -16.60 -14.91 13.96
CA PRO A 33 -17.73 -14.17 14.53
C PRO A 33 -17.78 -14.29 16.08
N LEU A 34 -17.33 -15.41 16.65
CA LEU A 34 -17.31 -15.61 18.10
C LEU A 34 -16.37 -14.62 18.81
N LEU A 35 -15.21 -14.30 18.22
CA LEU A 35 -14.27 -13.35 18.81
C LEU A 35 -14.83 -11.93 18.83
N LEU A 36 -15.72 -11.60 17.88
CA LEU A 36 -16.42 -10.32 17.84
C LEU A 36 -17.35 -10.11 19.04
N LEU A 37 -17.93 -11.16 19.60
CA LEU A 37 -18.78 -11.09 20.81
C LEU A 37 -17.94 -11.12 22.08
N ILE A 38 -16.92 -11.97 22.12
CA ILE A 38 -16.08 -12.16 23.31
C ILE A 38 -15.27 -10.91 23.64
N PHE A 39 -14.66 -10.26 22.63
CA PHE A 39 -13.76 -9.13 22.85
C PHE A 39 -14.42 -7.92 23.52
N PRO A 40 -15.57 -7.40 23.03
CA PRO A 40 -16.29 -6.30 23.70
C PRO A 40 -16.74 -6.64 25.12
N LEU A 41 -17.25 -7.86 25.34
CA LEU A 41 -17.68 -8.32 26.67
C LEU A 41 -16.51 -8.36 27.65
N LEU A 42 -15.34 -8.87 27.22
CA LEU A 42 -14.13 -8.86 28.04
C LEU A 42 -13.69 -7.43 28.36
N MET A 43 -13.72 -6.51 27.38
CA MET A 43 -13.33 -5.11 27.57
C MET A 43 -14.24 -4.41 28.60
N MET A 44 -15.56 -4.55 28.45
CA MET A 44 -16.53 -4.01 29.43
C MET A 44 -16.35 -4.64 30.81
N GLY A 45 -16.22 -5.97 30.85
CA GLY A 45 -16.00 -6.70 32.11
C GLY A 45 -14.73 -6.25 32.84
N ILE A 46 -13.62 -6.05 32.13
CA ILE A 46 -12.37 -5.54 32.71
C ILE A 46 -12.56 -4.11 33.26
N GLY A 47 -13.29 -3.24 32.51
CA GLY A 47 -13.61 -1.88 32.95
C GLY A 47 -14.37 -1.88 34.29
N LEU A 48 -15.47 -2.64 34.36
CA LEU A 48 -16.27 -2.78 35.58
C LEU A 48 -15.49 -3.45 36.74
N ALA A 49 -14.77 -4.53 36.46
CA ALA A 49 -13.99 -5.24 37.43
C ALA A 49 -12.84 -4.36 38.01
N THR A 50 -12.29 -3.44 37.21
CA THR A 50 -11.30 -2.47 37.69
C THR A 50 -11.90 -1.52 38.75
N THR A 51 -13.16 -1.09 38.58
CA THR A 51 -13.90 -0.34 39.62
C THR A 51 -14.27 -1.24 40.80
N GLY A 52 -14.68 -2.50 40.54
CA GLY A 52 -14.95 -3.50 41.56
C GLY A 52 -13.77 -3.72 42.50
N ASN A 53 -12.54 -3.61 42.01
CA ASN A 53 -11.35 -3.68 42.85
C ASN A 53 -11.32 -2.57 43.94
N THR A 54 -11.88 -1.40 43.66
CA THR A 54 -12.00 -0.32 44.68
C THR A 54 -13.00 -0.69 45.77
N PHE A 55 -14.12 -1.31 45.42
CA PHE A 55 -15.09 -1.82 46.43
C PHE A 55 -14.49 -2.94 47.26
N ILE A 56 -13.74 -3.88 46.68
CA ILE A 56 -13.06 -4.96 47.41
C ILE A 56 -12.08 -4.37 48.44
N LYS A 57 -11.30 -3.36 48.03
CA LYS A 57 -10.41 -2.63 48.93
C LYS A 57 -11.19 -1.93 50.06
N GLN A 58 -12.33 -1.32 49.76
CA GLN A 58 -13.18 -0.67 50.76
C GLN A 58 -13.61 -1.69 51.82
N TYR A 59 -14.20 -2.82 51.47
CA TYR A 59 -14.62 -3.86 52.39
C TYR A 59 -13.44 -4.43 53.20
N PHE A 60 -12.27 -4.59 52.58
CA PHE A 60 -11.07 -5.00 53.28
C PHE A 60 -10.69 -4.00 54.38
N PHE A 61 -10.61 -2.71 54.09
CA PHE A 61 -10.26 -1.70 55.08
C PHE A 61 -11.36 -1.51 56.13
N GLU A 62 -12.64 -1.64 55.79
CA GLU A 62 -13.74 -1.65 56.73
C GLU A 62 -13.67 -2.85 57.70
N SER A 63 -13.33 -4.02 57.19
CA SER A 63 -13.14 -5.22 58.04
C SER A 63 -11.93 -5.09 58.98
N VAL A 64 -10.85 -4.45 58.54
CA VAL A 64 -9.70 -4.13 59.41
C VAL A 64 -10.09 -3.16 60.51
N GLU A 65 -10.86 -2.09 60.16
CA GLU A 65 -11.38 -1.16 61.16
C GLU A 65 -12.30 -1.83 62.18
N GLY A 66 -13.19 -2.74 61.71
CA GLY A 66 -14.09 -3.52 62.52
C GLY A 66 -13.33 -4.45 63.51
N LEU A 67 -12.24 -5.07 63.04
CA LEU A 67 -11.37 -5.90 63.88
C LEU A 67 -10.70 -5.06 64.99
N VAL A 68 -10.18 -3.88 64.66
CA VAL A 68 -9.56 -2.98 65.65
C VAL A 68 -10.57 -2.51 66.70
N LYS A 69 -11.85 -2.33 66.33
CA LYS A 69 -12.95 -1.98 67.24
C LYS A 69 -13.53 -3.17 67.96
N GLY A 70 -13.04 -4.38 67.69
CA GLY A 70 -13.53 -5.61 68.33
C GLY A 70 -14.88 -6.15 67.84
N ASN A 71 -15.35 -5.60 66.67
CA ASN A 71 -16.65 -5.96 66.11
C ASN A 71 -16.56 -7.03 64.99
N GLU A 72 -15.36 -7.35 64.50
CA GLU A 72 -15.13 -8.29 63.40
C GLU A 72 -14.16 -9.41 63.84
N GLN A 73 -14.25 -10.56 63.15
CA GLN A 73 -13.35 -11.69 63.35
C GLN A 73 -12.11 -11.61 62.47
N VAL A 74 -10.96 -12.10 62.92
CA VAL A 74 -9.71 -12.20 62.18
C VAL A 74 -9.89 -12.95 60.85
N SER A 75 -10.73 -14.00 60.85
CA SER A 75 -11.04 -14.80 59.67
C SER A 75 -11.63 -13.96 58.52
N VAL A 76 -12.50 -13.01 58.84
CA VAL A 76 -13.13 -12.12 57.84
C VAL A 76 -12.08 -11.20 57.19
N VAL A 77 -11.20 -10.62 58.00
CA VAL A 77 -10.09 -9.77 57.49
C VAL A 77 -9.14 -10.56 56.59
N LEU A 78 -8.82 -11.81 56.99
CA LEU A 78 -7.96 -12.66 56.15
C LEU A 78 -8.61 -13.02 54.83
N ILE A 79 -9.92 -13.28 54.80
CA ILE A 79 -10.65 -13.56 53.54
C ILE A 79 -10.63 -12.34 52.62
N TYR A 80 -11.03 -11.14 53.09
CA TYR A 80 -10.99 -9.92 52.27
C TYR A 80 -9.57 -9.55 51.89
N GLY A 81 -8.57 -9.77 52.71
CA GLY A 81 -7.16 -9.59 52.39
C GLY A 81 -6.70 -10.51 51.26
N ALA A 82 -7.05 -11.80 51.33
CA ALA A 82 -6.76 -12.74 50.25
C ALA A 82 -7.44 -12.36 48.93
N VAL A 83 -8.72 -11.96 48.97
CA VAL A 83 -9.45 -11.49 47.78
C VAL A 83 -8.79 -10.24 47.22
N THR A 84 -8.42 -9.26 48.05
CA THR A 84 -7.76 -8.02 47.61
C THR A 84 -6.41 -8.29 46.96
N ALA A 85 -5.67 -9.30 47.42
CA ALA A 85 -4.39 -9.71 46.84
C ALA A 85 -4.56 -10.50 45.50
N MET A 86 -5.55 -11.39 45.43
CA MET A 86 -5.77 -12.26 44.27
C MET A 86 -6.48 -11.55 43.10
N PHE A 87 -7.35 -10.60 43.41
CA PHE A 87 -8.18 -9.93 42.39
C PHE A 87 -7.36 -9.19 41.32
N PRO A 88 -6.29 -8.43 41.61
CA PRO A 88 -5.42 -7.83 40.60
C PRO A 88 -4.75 -8.87 39.68
N VAL A 89 -4.40 -10.05 40.20
CA VAL A 89 -3.84 -11.15 39.42
C VAL A 89 -4.87 -11.67 38.42
N LEU A 90 -6.11 -11.86 38.85
CA LEU A 90 -7.21 -12.24 37.96
C LEU A 90 -7.46 -11.19 36.88
N LEU A 91 -7.47 -9.91 37.25
CA LEU A 91 -7.59 -8.80 36.28
C LEU A 91 -6.46 -8.80 35.27
N TYR A 92 -5.24 -9.07 35.69
CA TYR A 92 -4.09 -9.17 34.79
C TYR A 92 -4.27 -10.32 33.79
N MET A 93 -4.70 -11.50 34.26
CA MET A 93 -4.97 -12.65 33.38
C MET A 93 -6.08 -12.34 32.38
N LEU A 94 -7.17 -11.70 32.79
CA LEU A 94 -8.26 -11.29 31.92
C LEU A 94 -7.79 -10.27 30.86
N ARG A 95 -6.90 -9.36 31.22
CA ARG A 95 -6.29 -8.41 30.27
C ARG A 95 -5.44 -9.13 29.22
N GLN A 96 -4.62 -10.12 29.63
CA GLN A 96 -3.82 -10.89 28.68
C GLN A 96 -4.69 -11.72 27.74
N LEU A 97 -5.76 -12.34 28.27
CA LEU A 97 -6.74 -13.04 27.45
C LEU A 97 -7.42 -12.11 26.44
N SER A 98 -7.84 -10.93 26.90
CA SER A 98 -8.43 -9.91 26.02
C SER A 98 -7.46 -9.43 24.94
N ASN A 99 -6.18 -9.23 25.27
CA ASN A 99 -5.15 -8.87 24.33
C ASN A 99 -4.92 -9.97 23.27
N PHE A 100 -4.89 -11.24 23.70
CA PHE A 100 -4.79 -12.38 22.78
C PHE A 100 -5.98 -12.42 21.81
N VAL A 101 -7.21 -12.30 22.32
CA VAL A 101 -8.44 -12.28 21.49
C VAL A 101 -8.41 -11.11 20.50
N MET A 102 -7.99 -9.94 20.96
CA MET A 102 -7.83 -8.73 20.14
C MET A 102 -6.86 -8.98 18.99
N VAL A 103 -5.64 -9.41 19.29
CA VAL A 103 -4.61 -9.66 18.27
C VAL A 103 -5.09 -10.71 17.24
N ALA A 104 -5.70 -11.80 17.71
CA ALA A 104 -6.21 -12.85 16.83
C ALA A 104 -7.32 -12.38 15.89
N PHE A 105 -8.20 -11.48 16.37
CA PHE A 105 -9.27 -10.89 15.56
C PHE A 105 -8.73 -9.88 14.54
N PHE A 106 -7.92 -8.92 15.00
CA PHE A 106 -7.45 -7.83 14.15
C PHE A 106 -6.47 -8.30 13.09
N ARG A 107 -5.56 -9.24 13.39
CA ARG A 107 -4.68 -9.84 12.36
C ARG A 107 -5.48 -10.54 11.25
N THR A 108 -6.58 -11.19 11.63
CA THR A 108 -7.47 -11.81 10.63
C THR A 108 -8.13 -10.74 9.75
N ALA A 109 -8.66 -9.67 10.36
CA ALA A 109 -9.28 -8.57 9.64
C ALA A 109 -8.28 -7.84 8.71
N GLU A 110 -7.07 -7.55 9.20
CA GLU A 110 -5.98 -6.96 8.40
C GLU A 110 -5.65 -7.82 7.16
N GLY A 111 -5.60 -9.14 7.30
CA GLY A 111 -5.37 -10.04 6.18
C GLY A 111 -6.44 -9.93 5.08
N PHE A 112 -7.72 -9.85 5.46
CA PHE A 112 -8.81 -9.65 4.49
C PHE A 112 -8.81 -8.26 3.87
N MET A 113 -8.52 -7.23 4.64
CA MET A 113 -8.39 -5.86 4.11
C MET A 113 -7.18 -5.76 3.17
N GLY A 114 -6.07 -6.46 3.46
CA GLY A 114 -4.92 -6.55 2.57
C GLY A 114 -5.26 -7.24 1.26
N LYS A 115 -6.06 -8.31 1.30
CA LYS A 115 -6.59 -8.97 0.11
C LYS A 115 -7.46 -8.01 -0.71
N GLU A 116 -8.38 -7.28 -0.07
CA GLU A 116 -9.23 -6.28 -0.73
C GLU A 116 -8.41 -5.18 -1.41
N LEU A 117 -7.36 -4.69 -0.74
CA LEU A 117 -6.44 -3.71 -1.30
C LEU A 117 -5.73 -4.23 -2.56
N ASN A 118 -5.23 -5.48 -2.52
CA ASN A 118 -4.57 -6.10 -3.65
C ASN A 118 -5.52 -6.34 -4.83
N GLU A 119 -6.74 -6.82 -4.56
CA GLU A 119 -7.77 -6.99 -5.58
C GLU A 119 -8.17 -5.65 -6.21
N LYS A 120 -8.29 -4.59 -5.39
CA LYS A 120 -8.53 -3.24 -5.89
C LYS A 120 -7.40 -2.74 -6.76
N ALA A 121 -6.15 -2.89 -6.33
CA ALA A 121 -4.97 -2.51 -7.12
C ALA A 121 -4.94 -3.20 -8.48
N ALA A 122 -5.32 -4.48 -8.54
CA ALA A 122 -5.37 -5.25 -9.79
C ALA A 122 -6.47 -4.79 -10.77
N ARG A 123 -7.51 -4.08 -10.30
CA ARG A 123 -8.64 -3.59 -11.13
C ARG A 123 -8.50 -2.13 -11.58
N ILE A 124 -7.55 -1.40 -11.02
CA ILE A 124 -7.29 -0.01 -11.39
C ILE A 124 -6.67 0.03 -12.79
N ASP A 125 -6.99 1.08 -13.56
CA ASP A 125 -6.47 1.28 -14.91
C ASP A 125 -4.93 1.32 -14.89
N PRO A 126 -4.24 0.50 -15.70
CA PRO A 126 -2.78 0.48 -15.78
C PRO A 126 -2.14 1.84 -16.08
N LEU A 127 -2.84 2.74 -16.79
CA LEU A 127 -2.34 4.08 -17.09
C LEU A 127 -2.06 4.91 -15.83
N VAL A 128 -2.82 4.68 -14.76
CA VAL A 128 -2.65 5.44 -13.51
C VAL A 128 -1.30 5.15 -12.84
N TYR A 129 -0.73 3.96 -13.08
CA TYR A 129 0.60 3.58 -12.58
C TYR A 129 1.76 4.36 -13.23
N GLU A 130 1.52 5.07 -14.34
CA GLU A 130 2.52 5.98 -14.93
C GLU A 130 2.62 7.32 -14.17
N ASP A 131 1.68 7.62 -13.27
CA ASP A 131 1.73 8.83 -12.42
C ASP A 131 2.45 8.53 -11.10
N ASN A 132 3.60 9.17 -10.87
CA ASN A 132 4.35 9.05 -9.61
C ASN A 132 3.52 9.38 -8.36
N ARG A 133 2.52 10.26 -8.49
CA ARG A 133 1.60 10.59 -7.38
C ARG A 133 0.73 9.41 -7.00
N PHE A 134 0.37 8.57 -7.96
CA PHE A 134 -0.41 7.36 -7.71
C PHE A 134 0.41 6.28 -7.00
N LEU A 135 1.67 6.11 -7.37
CA LEU A 135 2.58 5.19 -6.66
C LEU A 135 2.74 5.59 -5.18
N ASP A 136 2.79 6.89 -4.89
CA ASP A 136 2.77 7.40 -3.52
C ASP A 136 1.43 7.11 -2.81
N GLN A 137 0.29 7.17 -3.51
CA GLN A 137 -1.02 6.81 -2.96
C GLN A 137 -1.13 5.32 -2.61
N ILE A 138 -0.63 4.43 -3.45
CA ILE A 138 -0.56 2.99 -3.16
C ILE A 138 0.23 2.75 -1.87
N ASN A 139 1.44 3.30 -1.78
CA ASN A 139 2.29 3.15 -0.59
C ASN A 139 1.59 3.68 0.67
N LYS A 140 0.92 4.84 0.56
CA LYS A 140 0.12 5.40 1.66
C LYS A 140 -1.07 4.51 2.04
N ALA A 141 -1.70 3.85 1.07
CA ALA A 141 -2.81 2.93 1.33
C ALA A 141 -2.34 1.67 2.09
N TYR A 142 -1.20 1.09 1.73
CA TYR A 142 -0.59 -0.02 2.49
C TYR A 142 -0.22 0.37 3.92
N MET A 143 0.37 1.55 4.12
CA MET A 143 0.61 2.10 5.46
C MET A 143 -0.69 2.39 6.21
N GLY A 144 -1.73 2.80 5.47
CA GLY A 144 -3.07 3.07 5.98
C GLY A 144 -3.75 1.83 6.52
N LEU A 145 -3.55 0.68 5.89
CA LEU A 145 -4.12 -0.60 6.30
C LEU A 145 -3.86 -0.91 7.79
N GLN A 146 -2.61 -0.86 8.22
CA GLN A 146 -2.25 -1.06 9.63
C GLN A 146 -2.84 0.03 10.53
N SER A 147 -2.87 1.27 10.04
CA SER A 147 -3.41 2.41 10.79
C SER A 147 -4.93 2.32 11.02
N VAL A 148 -5.69 1.61 10.17
CA VAL A 148 -7.11 1.32 10.43
C VAL A 148 -7.24 0.47 11.69
N GLY A 149 -6.41 -0.57 11.84
CA GLY A 149 -6.36 -1.39 13.05
C GLY A 149 -6.11 -0.56 14.31
N ASP A 150 -5.09 0.30 14.28
CA ASP A 150 -4.75 1.18 15.41
C ASP A 150 -5.92 2.08 15.81
N VAL A 151 -6.62 2.68 14.83
CA VAL A 151 -7.78 3.55 15.08
C VAL A 151 -8.92 2.76 15.71
N VAL A 152 -9.27 1.61 15.13
CA VAL A 152 -10.41 0.79 15.59
C VAL A 152 -10.16 0.20 16.97
N VAL A 153 -8.96 -0.33 17.23
CA VAL A 153 -8.57 -0.83 18.56
C VAL A 153 -8.66 0.28 19.59
N SER A 154 -8.07 1.45 19.29
CA SER A 154 -8.10 2.59 20.20
C SER A 154 -9.54 3.06 20.49
N MET A 155 -10.43 3.05 19.49
CA MET A 155 -11.85 3.36 19.68
C MET A 155 -12.55 2.34 20.59
N ILE A 156 -12.34 1.05 20.38
CA ILE A 156 -12.96 -0.01 21.18
C ILE A 156 -12.47 0.07 22.63
N VAL A 157 -11.17 0.20 22.85
CA VAL A 157 -10.61 0.36 24.20
C VAL A 157 -11.14 1.61 24.88
N LEU A 158 -11.20 2.73 24.15
CA LEU A 158 -11.75 4.00 24.65
C LEU A 158 -13.20 3.84 25.11
N VAL A 159 -14.06 3.29 24.25
CA VAL A 159 -15.51 3.25 24.50
C VAL A 159 -15.88 2.13 25.47
N LEU A 160 -15.33 0.93 25.33
CA LEU A 160 -15.79 -0.25 26.08
C LEU A 160 -14.98 -0.53 27.35
N ASN A 161 -13.74 -0.04 27.45
CA ASN A 161 -12.93 -0.26 28.65
C ASN A 161 -12.75 1.02 29.45
N GLN A 162 -12.14 2.05 28.86
CA GLN A 162 -11.79 3.27 29.60
C GLN A 162 -13.02 4.07 30.01
N SER A 163 -14.00 4.27 29.10
CA SER A 163 -15.22 5.01 29.44
C SER A 163 -16.06 4.28 30.49
N VAL A 164 -16.17 2.96 30.40
CA VAL A 164 -16.90 2.14 31.38
C VAL A 164 -16.26 2.28 32.77
N TYR A 165 -14.93 2.16 32.87
CA TYR A 165 -14.21 2.37 34.12
C TYR A 165 -14.41 3.80 34.68
N ILE A 166 -14.24 4.82 33.85
CA ILE A 166 -14.35 6.23 34.30
C ILE A 166 -15.77 6.55 34.78
N ILE A 167 -16.79 6.11 34.01
CA ILE A 167 -18.20 6.33 34.39
C ILE A 167 -18.54 5.61 35.68
N SER A 168 -18.17 4.34 35.81
CA SER A 168 -18.45 3.56 37.04
C SER A 168 -17.73 4.13 38.28
N MET A 169 -16.50 4.64 38.09
CA MET A 169 -15.75 5.29 39.18
C MET A 169 -16.31 6.68 39.51
N ALA A 170 -16.79 7.42 38.51
CA ALA A 170 -17.48 8.70 38.72
C ALA A 170 -18.78 8.52 39.52
N VAL A 171 -19.57 7.48 39.21
CA VAL A 171 -20.76 7.11 39.98
C VAL A 171 -20.38 6.75 41.42
N TYR A 172 -19.30 5.98 41.62
CA TYR A 172 -18.81 5.66 42.95
C TYR A 172 -18.44 6.91 43.77
N LEU A 173 -17.61 7.81 43.19
CA LEU A 173 -17.21 9.07 43.82
C LEU A 173 -18.40 9.99 44.12
N PHE A 174 -19.38 10.07 43.21
CA PHE A 174 -20.59 10.87 43.36
C PHE A 174 -21.44 10.36 44.55
N ASN A 175 -21.60 9.04 44.68
CA ASN A 175 -22.34 8.43 45.81
C ASN A 175 -21.65 8.62 47.16
N VAL A 176 -20.30 8.68 47.16
CA VAL A 176 -19.56 9.00 48.40
C VAL A 176 -19.73 10.47 48.75
N LYS A 177 -19.33 11.38 47.88
CA LYS A 177 -19.52 12.83 48.00
C LYS A 177 -19.41 13.51 46.62
N PRO A 178 -20.43 14.23 46.13
CA PRO A 178 -20.40 14.91 44.84
C PRO A 178 -19.25 15.92 44.67
N ALA A 179 -18.81 16.53 45.76
CA ALA A 179 -17.69 17.47 45.76
C ALA A 179 -16.36 16.84 45.33
N LEU A 180 -16.11 15.54 45.65
CA LEU A 180 -14.93 14.81 45.21
C LEU A 180 -14.91 14.64 43.72
N LEU A 181 -16.05 14.37 43.09
CA LEU A 181 -16.18 14.28 41.65
C LEU A 181 -15.90 15.62 40.96
N ILE A 182 -16.40 16.73 41.52
CA ILE A 182 -16.19 18.06 40.95
C ILE A 182 -14.72 18.44 40.94
N ILE A 183 -14.01 18.30 42.05
CA ILE A 183 -12.57 18.57 42.16
C ILE A 183 -11.80 17.68 41.19
N PHE A 184 -12.15 16.41 41.14
CA PHE A 184 -11.55 15.44 40.24
C PHE A 184 -11.70 15.89 38.77
N CYS A 185 -12.91 16.26 38.31
CA CYS A 185 -13.13 16.74 36.95
C CYS A 185 -12.33 17.99 36.63
N ILE A 186 -12.27 18.96 37.55
CA ILE A 186 -11.50 20.21 37.38
C ILE A 186 -10.00 19.90 37.24
N SER A 187 -9.49 18.91 37.96
CA SER A 187 -8.08 18.49 37.94
C SER A 187 -7.60 18.03 36.55
N PHE A 188 -8.49 17.58 35.66
CA PHE A 188 -8.12 17.10 34.33
C PHE A 188 -8.20 18.16 33.22
N VAL A 189 -8.79 19.33 33.47
CA VAL A 189 -8.86 20.40 32.47
C VAL A 189 -7.48 20.80 31.94
N PRO A 190 -6.43 20.95 32.78
CA PRO A 190 -5.08 21.27 32.30
C PRO A 190 -4.52 20.18 31.37
N ASN A 191 -4.77 18.90 31.63
CA ASN A 191 -4.28 17.80 30.80
C ASN A 191 -4.92 17.79 29.40
N ILE A 192 -6.23 18.10 29.32
CA ILE A 192 -6.94 18.26 28.04
C ILE A 192 -6.31 19.40 27.22
N ILE A 193 -6.07 20.55 27.86
CA ILE A 193 -5.43 21.70 27.23
C ILE A 193 -4.04 21.32 26.73
N GLY A 194 -3.24 20.66 27.56
CA GLY A 194 -1.89 20.19 27.23
C GLY A 194 -1.87 19.29 25.99
N THR A 195 -2.80 18.36 25.90
CA THR A 195 -2.93 17.44 24.76
C THR A 195 -3.25 18.19 23.46
N VAL A 196 -4.13 19.18 23.49
CA VAL A 196 -4.47 20.00 22.32
C VAL A 196 -3.29 20.87 21.88
N VAL A 197 -2.62 21.52 22.82
CA VAL A 197 -1.44 22.37 22.55
C VAL A 197 -0.32 21.53 21.94
N ARG A 198 0.02 20.40 22.56
CA ARG A 198 1.02 19.45 22.06
C ARG A 198 0.74 19.04 20.63
N LYS A 199 -0.47 18.60 20.32
CA LYS A 199 -0.86 18.18 18.95
C LYS A 199 -0.66 19.30 17.93
N ARG A 200 -1.05 20.53 18.24
CA ARG A 200 -0.88 21.68 17.34
C ARG A 200 0.60 22.00 17.10
N MET A 201 1.42 21.96 18.14
CA MET A 201 2.85 22.27 18.04
C MET A 201 3.60 21.23 17.21
N TYR A 202 3.36 19.94 17.46
CA TYR A 202 3.98 18.88 16.66
C TYR A 202 3.48 18.84 15.22
N ALA A 203 2.21 19.13 14.95
CA ALA A 203 1.70 19.24 13.58
C ALA A 203 2.39 20.37 12.81
N LYS A 204 2.60 21.54 13.46
CA LYS A 204 3.33 22.67 12.85
C LYS A 204 4.79 22.31 12.57
N MET A 205 5.46 21.68 13.54
CA MET A 205 6.84 21.22 13.40
C MET A 205 6.97 20.22 12.26
N GLU A 206 6.08 19.25 12.15
CA GLU A 206 6.09 18.24 11.09
C GLU A 206 6.00 18.87 9.69
N HIS A 207 5.12 19.87 9.52
CA HIS A 207 5.05 20.64 8.26
C HIS A 207 6.38 21.31 7.90
N GLN A 208 7.08 21.87 8.89
CA GLN A 208 8.35 22.54 8.69
C GLN A 208 9.51 21.57 8.48
N ALA A 209 9.50 20.42 9.13
CA ALA A 209 10.52 19.38 9.06
C ALA A 209 10.45 18.50 7.80
N ALA A 210 9.24 18.31 7.24
CA ALA A 210 9.00 17.42 6.11
C ALA A 210 9.91 17.66 4.88
N PRO A 211 10.21 18.90 4.43
CA PRO A 211 11.15 19.14 3.34
C PRO A 211 12.58 18.67 3.65
N TYR A 212 13.05 18.87 4.88
CA TYR A 212 14.39 18.45 5.32
C TYR A 212 14.47 16.93 5.46
N ARG A 213 13.37 16.29 5.95
CA ARG A 213 13.26 14.83 6.07
C ARG A 213 13.41 14.17 4.72
N ARG A 214 12.62 14.57 3.71
CA ARG A 214 12.71 14.04 2.34
C ARG A 214 14.10 14.17 1.75
N ARG A 215 14.81 15.27 2.04
CA ARG A 215 16.17 15.48 1.55
C ARG A 215 17.18 14.55 2.22
N TYR A 216 17.16 14.41 3.54
CA TYR A 216 18.14 13.53 4.19
C TYR A 216 17.88 12.06 3.85
N GLU A 217 16.62 11.61 3.75
CA GLU A 217 16.25 10.26 3.30
C GLU A 217 16.73 9.97 1.87
N TYR A 218 16.64 10.96 0.98
CA TYR A 218 17.21 10.86 -0.37
C TYR A 218 18.72 10.70 -0.35
N PHE A 219 19.43 11.53 0.40
CA PHE A 219 20.89 11.44 0.50
C PHE A 219 21.36 10.14 1.18
N GLU A 220 20.57 9.61 2.11
CA GLU A 220 20.81 8.29 2.70
C GLU A 220 20.73 7.19 1.63
N LYS A 221 19.71 7.21 0.76
CA LYS A 221 19.60 6.28 -0.38
C LYS A 221 20.81 6.40 -1.31
N CYS A 222 21.30 7.60 -1.59
CA CYS A 222 22.50 7.78 -2.42
C CYS A 222 23.76 7.12 -1.83
N ILE A 223 23.82 6.95 -0.50
CA ILE A 223 24.95 6.31 0.18
C ILE A 223 24.78 4.80 0.30
N CYS A 224 23.54 4.32 0.60
CA CYS A 224 23.28 2.96 1.08
C CYS A 224 22.59 2.06 0.07
N SER A 225 21.91 2.59 -0.96
CA SER A 225 21.13 1.74 -1.87
C SER A 225 21.97 1.14 -3.00
N ARG A 226 21.58 -0.07 -3.44
CA ARG A 226 22.23 -0.80 -4.54
C ARG A 226 22.27 0.00 -5.85
N GLU A 227 21.27 0.85 -6.05
CA GLU A 227 21.11 1.67 -7.25
C GLU A 227 22.26 2.70 -7.40
N TYR A 228 22.61 3.39 -6.31
CA TYR A 228 23.58 4.50 -6.34
C TYR A 228 25.00 4.10 -5.93
N VAL A 229 25.17 2.99 -5.18
CA VAL A 229 26.43 2.65 -4.51
C VAL A 229 27.63 2.54 -5.47
N LYS A 230 27.43 2.05 -6.69
CA LYS A 230 28.51 1.86 -7.66
C LYS A 230 29.13 3.20 -8.08
N GLU A 231 28.30 4.16 -8.49
CA GLU A 231 28.76 5.50 -8.90
C GLU A 231 29.27 6.31 -7.71
N THR A 232 28.53 6.27 -6.59
CA THR A 232 28.94 6.97 -5.36
C THR A 232 30.34 6.52 -4.91
N ARG A 233 30.66 5.22 -5.00
CA ARG A 233 31.97 4.69 -4.64
C ARG A 233 33.03 5.02 -5.69
N LEU A 234 32.72 4.85 -6.97
CA LEU A 234 33.63 5.15 -8.07
C LEU A 234 34.09 6.63 -8.04
N TRP A 235 33.16 7.54 -7.81
CA TRP A 235 33.42 8.98 -7.77
C TRP A 235 33.90 9.47 -6.40
N ARG A 236 34.01 8.57 -5.40
CA ARG A 236 34.40 8.92 -4.01
C ARG A 236 33.52 10.04 -3.43
N SER A 237 32.24 10.04 -3.80
CA SER A 237 31.32 11.13 -3.45
C SER A 237 30.57 10.91 -2.12
N GLU A 238 30.90 9.86 -1.36
CA GLU A 238 30.25 9.57 -0.06
C GLU A 238 30.41 10.74 0.93
N GLY A 239 31.56 11.41 0.91
CA GLY A 239 31.84 12.58 1.76
C GLY A 239 30.87 13.73 1.50
N PHE A 240 30.56 13.97 0.22
CA PHE A 240 29.59 14.97 -0.21
C PHE A 240 28.19 14.62 0.29
N PHE A 241 27.71 13.40 0.00
CA PHE A 241 26.37 12.96 0.42
C PHE A 241 26.23 12.92 1.94
N LYS A 242 27.24 12.46 2.68
CA LYS A 242 27.29 12.53 4.16
C LYS A 242 27.14 13.95 4.68
N LYS A 243 27.80 14.94 4.04
CA LYS A 243 27.70 16.36 4.42
C LYS A 243 26.26 16.87 4.21
N MET A 244 25.65 16.56 3.07
CA MET A 244 24.28 16.95 2.75
C MET A 244 23.27 16.27 3.67
N TYR A 245 23.42 14.98 3.94
CA TYR A 245 22.64 14.21 4.92
C TYR A 245 22.69 14.88 6.30
N ARG A 246 23.91 15.11 6.84
CA ARG A 246 24.10 15.73 8.16
C ARG A 246 23.51 17.13 8.24
N LYS A 247 23.62 17.93 7.18
CA LYS A 247 23.06 19.29 7.14
C LYS A 247 21.54 19.24 7.30
N ASN A 248 20.84 18.43 6.50
CA ASN A 248 19.39 18.35 6.54
C ASN A 248 18.87 17.66 7.81
N LEU A 249 19.58 16.63 8.30
CA LEU A 249 19.27 15.97 9.57
C LEU A 249 19.38 16.95 10.75
N ARG A 250 20.43 17.78 10.79
CA ARG A 250 20.60 18.80 11.84
C ARG A 250 19.43 19.80 11.87
N GLU A 251 18.96 20.27 10.72
CA GLU A 251 17.82 21.17 10.66
C GLU A 251 16.52 20.49 11.13
N CYS A 252 16.29 19.25 10.72
CA CYS A 252 15.18 18.46 11.20
C CYS A 252 15.22 18.27 12.72
N THR A 253 16.36 17.84 13.25
CA THR A 253 16.57 17.64 14.70
C THR A 253 16.49 18.96 15.48
N ARG A 254 16.94 20.08 14.91
CA ARG A 254 16.83 21.40 15.55
C ARG A 254 15.38 21.81 15.74
N LEU A 255 14.55 21.63 14.70
CA LEU A 255 13.11 21.93 14.76
C LEU A 255 12.40 21.05 15.80
N ASP A 256 12.72 19.75 15.79
CA ASP A 256 12.18 18.78 16.74
C ASP A 256 12.57 19.13 18.19
N TRP A 257 13.87 19.40 18.41
CA TRP A 257 14.38 19.79 19.73
C TRP A 257 13.76 21.08 20.26
N GLN A 258 13.63 22.11 19.41
CA GLN A 258 13.00 23.37 19.81
C GLN A 258 11.54 23.16 20.19
N THR A 259 10.80 22.39 19.38
CA THR A 259 9.40 22.09 19.65
C THR A 259 9.26 21.27 20.92
N SER A 260 10.07 20.22 21.09
CA SER A 260 10.06 19.36 22.28
C SER A 260 10.36 20.12 23.56
N LYS A 261 11.31 21.07 23.53
CA LYS A 261 11.57 21.95 24.68
C LYS A 261 10.34 22.79 25.05
N HIS A 262 9.71 23.47 24.09
CA HIS A 262 8.54 24.29 24.37
C HIS A 262 7.38 23.45 24.89
N VAL A 263 7.13 22.29 24.29
CA VAL A 263 6.11 21.35 24.74
C VAL A 263 6.40 20.88 26.16
N LEU A 264 7.67 20.54 26.49
CA LEU A 264 8.06 20.09 27.83
C LEU A 264 7.73 21.14 28.90
N PHE A 265 8.10 22.39 28.70
CA PHE A 265 7.83 23.45 29.69
C PHE A 265 6.33 23.72 29.87
N ILE A 266 5.55 23.73 28.78
CA ILE A 266 4.11 23.89 28.84
C ILE A 266 3.47 22.70 29.58
N GLU A 267 3.86 21.47 29.21
CA GLU A 267 3.35 20.27 29.87
C GLU A 267 3.74 20.20 31.35
N LEU A 268 4.97 20.59 31.68
CA LEU A 268 5.41 20.62 33.07
C LEU A 268 4.51 21.55 33.92
N GLY A 269 4.23 22.75 33.42
CA GLY A 269 3.33 23.70 34.11
C GLY A 269 1.90 23.15 34.27
N LEU A 270 1.36 22.55 33.18
CA LEU A 270 0.02 21.97 33.22
C LEU A 270 -0.05 20.71 34.11
N ARG A 271 1.00 19.88 34.14
CA ARG A 271 1.10 18.71 35.05
C ARG A 271 1.22 19.13 36.51
N CYS A 272 1.94 20.21 36.82
CA CYS A 272 1.96 20.77 38.17
C CYS A 272 0.55 21.20 38.60
N LEU A 273 -0.22 21.82 37.68
CA LEU A 273 -1.60 22.20 37.97
C LEU A 273 -2.52 20.98 38.14
N THR A 274 -2.32 19.91 37.38
CA THR A 274 -3.03 18.64 37.57
C THR A 274 -2.67 18.00 38.92
N LEU A 275 -1.40 18.09 39.34
CA LEU A 275 -0.92 17.58 40.62
C LEU A 275 -1.55 18.33 41.81
N THR A 276 -1.74 19.66 41.72
CA THR A 276 -2.46 20.43 42.74
C THR A 276 -3.89 19.93 42.91
N GLY A 277 -4.57 19.59 41.80
CA GLY A 277 -5.89 18.95 41.87
C GLY A 277 -5.90 17.57 42.49
N TYR A 278 -4.86 16.76 42.22
CA TYR A 278 -4.68 15.45 42.86
C TYR A 278 -4.51 15.60 44.38
N VAL A 279 -3.61 16.49 44.81
CA VAL A 279 -3.41 16.78 46.24
C VAL A 279 -4.68 17.38 46.85
N GLY A 280 -5.37 18.26 46.15
CA GLY A 280 -6.65 18.83 46.60
C GLY A 280 -7.73 17.78 46.82
N THR A 281 -7.77 16.73 45.97
CA THR A 281 -8.69 15.60 46.16
C THR A 281 -8.36 14.84 47.44
N ILE A 282 -7.09 14.58 47.75
CA ILE A 282 -6.63 13.91 48.97
C ILE A 282 -6.98 14.76 50.22
N VAL A 283 -6.66 16.06 50.19
CA VAL A 283 -6.95 16.97 51.30
C VAL A 283 -8.45 17.03 51.59
N MET A 284 -9.28 17.11 50.53
CA MET A 284 -10.73 17.14 50.69
C MET A 284 -11.28 15.79 51.22
N LEU A 285 -10.73 14.69 50.77
CA LEU A 285 -11.08 13.36 51.26
C LEU A 285 -10.74 13.23 52.74
N PHE A 286 -9.56 13.70 53.17
CA PHE A 286 -9.16 13.77 54.55
C PHE A 286 -10.09 14.67 55.41
N TYR A 287 -10.47 15.82 54.87
CA TYR A 287 -11.41 16.74 55.52
C TYR A 287 -12.78 16.08 55.78
N PHE A 288 -13.36 15.38 54.81
CA PHE A 288 -14.62 14.65 55.01
C PHE A 288 -14.47 13.50 56.00
N MET A 289 -13.33 12.81 56.01
CA MET A 289 -13.04 11.76 56.99
C MET A 289 -12.93 12.34 58.41
N SER A 290 -12.26 13.47 58.61
CA SER A 290 -12.12 14.12 59.92
C SER A 290 -13.44 14.62 60.50
N LYS A 291 -14.42 14.94 59.63
CA LYS A 291 -15.79 15.27 60.02
C LYS A 291 -16.69 14.06 60.30
N GLY A 292 -16.18 12.86 60.10
CA GLY A 292 -16.97 11.64 60.24
C GLY A 292 -17.97 11.38 59.10
N GLU A 293 -17.90 12.17 58.02
CA GLU A 293 -18.81 12.07 56.88
C GLU A 293 -18.39 10.95 55.91
N VAL A 294 -17.14 10.50 55.97
CA VAL A 294 -16.56 9.41 55.19
C VAL A 294 -15.84 8.47 56.14
N GLY A 295 -16.18 7.17 56.07
CA GLY A 295 -15.53 6.14 56.88
C GLY A 295 -14.07 5.88 56.46
N VAL A 296 -13.27 5.34 57.40
CA VAL A 296 -11.86 5.01 57.20
C VAL A 296 -11.67 4.05 56.03
N GLY A 297 -12.55 3.06 55.90
CA GLY A 297 -12.49 2.08 54.81
C GLY A 297 -12.67 2.71 53.43
N VAL A 298 -13.66 3.61 53.28
CA VAL A 298 -13.90 4.37 52.04
C VAL A 298 -12.73 5.31 51.73
N PHE A 299 -12.21 6.01 52.80
CA PHE A 299 -11.01 6.85 52.66
C PHE A 299 -9.83 6.07 52.07
N ALA A 300 -9.49 4.94 52.69
CA ALA A 300 -8.35 4.12 52.29
C ALA A 300 -8.54 3.51 50.88
N ALA A 301 -9.77 3.11 50.54
CA ALA A 301 -10.09 2.57 49.22
C ALA A 301 -9.91 3.62 48.11
N ILE A 302 -10.45 4.84 48.31
CA ILE A 302 -10.30 5.93 47.35
C ILE A 302 -8.83 6.33 47.25
N PHE A 303 -8.15 6.56 48.39
CA PHE A 303 -6.75 6.98 48.42
C PHE A 303 -5.85 6.02 47.64
N THR A 304 -5.99 4.70 47.84
CA THR A 304 -5.21 3.66 47.13
C THR A 304 -5.62 3.44 45.68
N SER A 305 -6.76 3.98 45.26
CA SER A 305 -7.26 3.88 43.88
C SER A 305 -7.10 5.17 43.06
N LEU A 306 -6.77 6.31 43.70
CA LEU A 306 -6.59 7.59 43.05
C LEU A 306 -5.51 7.56 41.98
N ASP A 307 -4.34 6.98 42.27
CA ASP A 307 -3.24 6.88 41.32
C ASP A 307 -3.67 6.12 40.05
N GLN A 308 -4.38 5.00 40.22
CA GLN A 308 -4.92 4.24 39.09
C GLN A 308 -5.92 5.06 38.28
N LEU A 309 -6.78 5.84 38.93
CA LEU A 309 -7.78 6.68 38.25
C LEU A 309 -7.11 7.80 37.44
N PHE A 310 -6.13 8.49 38.01
CA PHE A 310 -5.36 9.53 37.31
C PHE A 310 -4.56 8.94 36.16
N SER A 311 -3.93 7.79 36.34
CA SER A 311 -3.17 7.09 35.29
C SER A 311 -4.08 6.69 34.12
N ARG A 312 -5.29 6.18 34.38
CA ARG A 312 -6.26 5.78 33.36
C ARG A 312 -6.78 6.95 32.53
N ILE A 313 -6.98 8.10 33.13
CA ILE A 313 -7.40 9.29 32.38
C ILE A 313 -6.25 9.83 31.54
N ASN A 314 -5.02 9.82 32.05
CA ASN A 314 -3.86 10.17 31.25
C ASN A 314 -3.72 9.22 30.04
N GLU A 315 -3.87 7.91 30.26
CA GLU A 315 -3.86 6.90 29.18
C GLU A 315 -4.95 7.18 28.13
N LEU A 316 -6.14 7.59 28.55
CA LEU A 316 -7.23 7.95 27.64
C LEU A 316 -6.83 9.07 26.69
N PHE A 317 -6.27 10.17 27.21
CA PHE A 317 -5.91 11.33 26.39
C PHE A 317 -4.62 11.13 25.60
N ASP A 318 -3.57 10.60 26.25
CA ASP A 318 -2.25 10.51 25.63
C ASP A 318 -2.12 9.31 24.69
N VAL A 319 -2.69 8.17 25.08
CA VAL A 319 -2.58 6.93 24.29
C VAL A 319 -3.77 6.81 23.33
N GLN A 320 -5.01 6.70 23.83
CA GLN A 320 -6.14 6.35 22.97
C GLN A 320 -6.53 7.47 22.00
N ILE A 321 -6.85 8.66 22.53
CA ILE A 321 -7.19 9.82 21.67
C ILE A 321 -5.97 10.24 20.84
N GLY A 322 -4.78 10.12 21.42
CA GLY A 322 -3.51 10.37 20.71
C GLY A 322 -3.29 9.44 19.53
N ALA A 323 -3.51 8.14 19.71
CA ALA A 323 -3.36 7.12 18.67
C ALA A 323 -4.37 7.34 17.53
N ILE A 324 -5.66 7.54 17.88
CA ILE A 324 -6.69 7.87 16.89
C ILE A 324 -6.26 9.09 16.07
N GLY A 325 -5.81 10.17 16.72
CA GLY A 325 -5.42 11.39 16.01
C GLY A 325 -4.20 11.23 15.09
N ARG A 326 -3.23 10.36 15.44
CA ARG A 326 -2.06 10.08 14.60
C ARG A 326 -2.36 9.15 13.44
N SER A 327 -3.20 8.14 13.67
CA SER A 327 -3.46 7.07 12.70
C SER A 327 -4.66 7.36 11.78
N TYR A 328 -5.58 8.25 12.17
CA TYR A 328 -6.80 8.53 11.41
C TYR A 328 -6.53 9.01 9.97
N GLY A 329 -5.63 9.99 9.81
CA GLY A 329 -5.29 10.50 8.48
C GLY A 329 -4.61 9.45 7.59
N LYS A 330 -3.81 8.56 8.20
CA LYS A 330 -3.21 7.43 7.46
C LYS A 330 -4.27 6.38 7.11
N ALA A 331 -5.16 6.06 8.04
CA ALA A 331 -6.27 5.14 7.81
C ALA A 331 -7.20 5.62 6.67
N GLN A 332 -7.41 6.93 6.53
CA GLN A 332 -8.17 7.50 5.41
C GLN A 332 -7.54 7.17 4.06
N ASN A 333 -6.21 7.17 3.93
CA ASN A 333 -5.54 6.85 2.67
C ASN A 333 -5.91 5.44 2.16
N PHE A 334 -6.16 4.47 3.06
CA PHE A 334 -6.64 3.14 2.68
C PHE A 334 -8.04 3.22 2.03
N PHE A 335 -8.98 3.92 2.65
CA PHE A 335 -10.34 4.06 2.11
C PHE A 335 -10.39 4.93 0.86
N ASP A 336 -9.58 5.98 0.79
CA ASP A 336 -9.46 6.83 -0.40
C ASP A 336 -8.97 6.00 -1.60
N PHE A 337 -8.04 5.07 -1.37
CA PHE A 337 -7.58 4.15 -2.39
C PHE A 337 -8.67 3.16 -2.83
N LEU A 338 -9.42 2.58 -1.91
CA LEU A 338 -10.54 1.69 -2.24
C LEU A 338 -11.63 2.39 -3.08
N ASN A 339 -11.81 3.69 -2.89
CA ASN A 339 -12.78 4.51 -3.61
C ASN A 339 -12.28 5.00 -4.99
N LEU A 340 -11.06 4.67 -5.39
CA LEU A 340 -10.56 5.02 -6.72
C LEU A 340 -11.41 4.35 -7.81
N PRO A 341 -11.63 5.04 -8.94
CA PRO A 341 -12.35 4.47 -10.06
C PRO A 341 -11.60 3.25 -10.61
N GLU A 342 -12.35 2.20 -10.89
CA GLU A 342 -11.85 1.02 -11.59
C GLU A 342 -12.06 1.21 -13.09
N ARG A 343 -11.27 0.51 -13.89
CA ARG A 343 -11.48 0.46 -15.31
C ARG A 343 -12.83 -0.18 -15.60
N GLN A 344 -13.70 0.56 -16.24
CA GLN A 344 -15.03 0.10 -16.63
C GLN A 344 -14.97 -0.60 -17.98
N GLY A 345 -15.93 -1.47 -18.24
CA GLY A 345 -16.13 -2.24 -19.44
C GLY A 345 -16.98 -3.44 -19.08
N GLN A 346 -18.15 -3.58 -19.70
CA GLN A 346 -19.11 -4.63 -19.34
C GLN A 346 -19.14 -5.77 -20.35
N LEU A 347 -18.57 -5.55 -21.54
CA LEU A 347 -18.62 -6.53 -22.62
C LEU A 347 -17.58 -7.61 -22.37
N GLU A 348 -18.03 -8.82 -21.98
CA GLU A 348 -17.16 -9.97 -21.67
C GLU A 348 -17.02 -10.97 -22.84
N GLU A 349 -17.71 -10.74 -23.96
CA GLU A 349 -17.64 -11.62 -25.12
C GLU A 349 -16.23 -11.73 -25.68
N PRO A 350 -15.80 -12.92 -26.11
CA PRO A 350 -14.54 -13.09 -26.79
C PRO A 350 -14.45 -12.22 -28.07
N LEU A 351 -13.35 -11.50 -28.22
CA LEU A 351 -13.07 -10.68 -29.41
C LEU A 351 -12.40 -11.55 -30.47
N LYS A 352 -12.88 -11.48 -31.70
CA LYS A 352 -12.26 -12.18 -32.83
C LYS A 352 -11.07 -11.41 -33.41
N ARG A 353 -11.01 -10.09 -33.16
CA ARG A 353 -9.98 -9.16 -33.68
C ARG A 353 -9.80 -9.25 -35.18
N GLU A 354 -10.92 -9.39 -35.89
CA GLU A 354 -10.89 -9.38 -37.36
C GLU A 354 -10.40 -8.02 -37.89
N ILE A 355 -10.81 -6.92 -37.21
CA ILE A 355 -10.43 -5.55 -37.56
C ILE A 355 -10.19 -4.74 -36.28
N ILE A 356 -9.06 -4.02 -36.25
CA ILE A 356 -8.75 -3.01 -35.24
C ILE A 356 -8.67 -1.66 -35.96
N GLU A 357 -9.45 -0.68 -35.54
CA GLU A 357 -9.51 0.64 -36.16
C GLU A 357 -9.19 1.75 -35.17
N LEU A 358 -8.26 2.61 -35.52
CA LEU A 358 -7.96 3.86 -34.84
C LEU A 358 -8.47 5.01 -35.73
N LYS A 359 -9.42 5.81 -35.20
CA LYS A 359 -10.02 6.94 -35.91
C LYS A 359 -9.70 8.23 -35.16
N LYS A 360 -8.78 9.04 -35.69
CA LYS A 360 -8.30 10.31 -35.12
C LYS A 360 -7.88 10.15 -33.64
N VAL A 361 -7.22 9.05 -33.32
CA VAL A 361 -6.81 8.73 -31.97
C VAL A 361 -5.66 9.63 -31.52
N SER A 362 -5.82 10.27 -30.38
CA SER A 362 -4.74 10.99 -29.69
C SER A 362 -4.61 10.48 -28.26
N PHE A 363 -3.38 10.55 -27.75
CA PHE A 363 -3.08 10.06 -26.39
C PHE A 363 -2.08 10.97 -25.71
N THR A 364 -2.39 11.32 -24.43
CA THR A 364 -1.54 12.13 -23.57
C THR A 364 -1.33 11.42 -22.24
N TYR A 365 -0.08 11.27 -21.81
CA TYR A 365 0.24 10.70 -20.50
C TYR A 365 -0.23 11.59 -19.36
N PRO A 366 -0.62 11.01 -18.21
CA PRO A 366 -0.96 11.79 -17.01
C PRO A 366 0.17 12.74 -16.62
N GLY A 367 -0.16 14.01 -16.39
CA GLY A 367 0.81 15.04 -16.01
C GLY A 367 1.65 15.62 -17.15
N SER A 368 1.47 15.18 -18.39
CA SER A 368 2.09 15.78 -19.57
C SER A 368 1.13 16.80 -20.23
N ASP A 369 1.69 17.92 -20.70
CA ASP A 369 0.94 18.91 -21.47
C ASP A 369 0.99 18.62 -22.99
N ARG A 370 1.85 17.70 -23.43
CA ARG A 370 2.04 17.35 -24.84
C ARG A 370 1.50 15.96 -25.13
N PRO A 371 0.76 15.77 -26.24
CA PRO A 371 0.32 14.46 -26.66
C PRO A 371 1.54 13.59 -27.06
N ALA A 372 1.50 12.33 -26.69
CA ALA A 372 2.47 11.32 -27.13
C ALA A 372 2.08 10.72 -28.48
N LEU A 373 0.77 10.76 -28.82
CA LEU A 373 0.22 10.42 -30.12
C LEU A 373 -0.83 11.44 -30.48
N GLU A 374 -0.85 11.86 -31.76
CA GLU A 374 -1.78 12.87 -32.24
C GLU A 374 -2.38 12.48 -33.60
N ASN A 375 -3.72 12.45 -33.64
CA ASN A 375 -4.53 12.20 -34.83
C ASN A 375 -4.14 10.92 -35.59
N ILE A 376 -3.93 9.82 -34.88
CA ILE A 376 -3.59 8.54 -35.49
C ILE A 376 -4.81 7.93 -36.17
N ASN A 377 -4.64 7.60 -37.48
CA ASN A 377 -5.61 6.85 -38.26
C ASN A 377 -4.93 5.58 -38.77
N LEU A 378 -5.46 4.42 -38.37
CA LEU A 378 -4.87 3.12 -38.69
C LEU A 378 -5.97 2.05 -38.67
N THR A 379 -5.95 1.21 -39.71
CA THR A 379 -6.78 0.00 -39.74
C THR A 379 -5.86 -1.20 -39.84
N VAL A 380 -6.05 -2.18 -38.95
CA VAL A 380 -5.28 -3.43 -38.91
C VAL A 380 -6.24 -4.58 -39.13
N ARG A 381 -5.87 -5.51 -40.01
CA ARG A 381 -6.63 -6.73 -40.27
C ARG A 381 -6.00 -7.92 -39.56
N LYS A 382 -6.82 -8.92 -39.25
CA LYS A 382 -6.35 -10.17 -38.68
C LYS A 382 -5.34 -10.86 -39.57
N GLY A 383 -4.31 -11.42 -38.97
CA GLY A 383 -3.26 -12.13 -39.68
C GLY A 383 -2.19 -11.22 -40.29
N GLU A 384 -2.29 -9.89 -40.12
CA GLU A 384 -1.33 -8.95 -40.63
C GLU A 384 -0.11 -8.78 -39.71
N THR A 385 1.08 -8.88 -40.21
CA THR A 385 2.33 -8.54 -39.53
C THR A 385 2.71 -7.11 -39.81
N ILE A 386 2.75 -6.25 -38.79
CA ILE A 386 3.03 -4.83 -38.93
C ILE A 386 4.32 -4.48 -38.20
N ALA A 387 5.28 -3.88 -38.91
CA ALA A 387 6.44 -3.27 -38.25
C ALA A 387 6.17 -1.80 -37.94
N ILE A 388 6.48 -1.36 -36.72
CA ILE A 388 6.39 0.03 -36.29
C ILE A 388 7.80 0.55 -36.09
N VAL A 389 8.21 1.49 -36.95
CA VAL A 389 9.57 2.07 -36.97
C VAL A 389 9.54 3.58 -36.72
N GLY A 390 10.66 4.14 -36.29
CA GLY A 390 10.78 5.57 -36.03
C GLY A 390 11.86 5.87 -35.00
N VAL A 391 12.19 7.15 -34.84
CA VAL A 391 13.19 7.61 -33.87
C VAL A 391 12.72 7.39 -32.42
N ASN A 392 13.66 7.44 -31.50
CA ASN A 392 13.30 7.34 -30.06
C ASN A 392 12.38 8.50 -29.66
N GLY A 393 11.32 8.18 -28.91
CA GLY A 393 10.32 9.17 -28.51
C GLY A 393 9.25 9.49 -29.56
N SER A 394 9.23 8.81 -30.71
CA SER A 394 8.21 9.05 -31.77
C SER A 394 6.81 8.49 -31.42
N GLY A 395 6.64 7.77 -30.31
CA GLY A 395 5.34 7.25 -29.87
C GLY A 395 5.10 5.75 -30.15
N LYS A 396 6.08 4.99 -30.65
CA LYS A 396 5.96 3.57 -31.00
C LYS A 396 5.38 2.70 -29.88
N SER A 397 6.03 2.69 -28.72
CA SER A 397 5.56 1.90 -27.56
C SER A 397 4.22 2.40 -27.00
N THR A 398 3.90 3.68 -27.20
CA THR A 398 2.57 4.20 -26.83
C THR A 398 1.48 3.67 -27.76
N LEU A 399 1.77 3.59 -29.07
CA LEU A 399 0.85 3.02 -30.04
C LEU A 399 0.57 1.54 -29.76
N THR A 400 1.60 0.75 -29.43
CA THR A 400 1.40 -0.67 -29.07
C THR A 400 0.59 -0.86 -27.81
N ARG A 401 0.75 0.00 -26.80
CA ARG A 401 -0.05 -0.03 -25.58
C ARG A 401 -1.54 0.30 -25.84
N LEU A 402 -1.84 1.15 -26.82
CA LEU A 402 -3.22 1.38 -27.26
C LEU A 402 -3.76 0.17 -28.05
N LEU A 403 -2.99 -0.38 -29.00
CA LEU A 403 -3.39 -1.53 -29.80
C LEU A 403 -3.66 -2.77 -28.96
N THR A 404 -2.90 -2.99 -27.87
CA THR A 404 -3.15 -4.07 -26.90
C THR A 404 -4.36 -3.79 -26.01
N GLY A 405 -4.90 -2.57 -26.05
CA GLY A 405 -5.93 -2.13 -25.12
C GLY A 405 -5.42 -1.91 -23.68
N LEU A 406 -4.09 -1.91 -23.44
CA LEU A 406 -3.51 -1.59 -22.13
C LEU A 406 -3.84 -0.17 -21.70
N TYR A 407 -3.76 0.78 -22.67
CA TYR A 407 -4.20 2.16 -22.48
C TYR A 407 -5.44 2.46 -23.33
N LEU A 408 -6.21 3.42 -22.86
CA LEU A 408 -7.34 3.96 -23.60
C LEU A 408 -6.96 5.29 -24.25
N PRO A 409 -7.48 5.63 -25.45
CA PRO A 409 -7.23 6.91 -26.09
C PRO A 409 -7.76 8.07 -25.23
N THR A 410 -7.04 9.20 -25.27
CA THR A 410 -7.49 10.44 -24.62
C THR A 410 -8.57 11.14 -25.45
N SER A 411 -8.50 10.99 -26.77
CA SER A 411 -9.50 11.45 -27.73
C SER A 411 -9.46 10.60 -29.01
N GLY A 412 -10.51 10.68 -29.83
CA GLY A 412 -10.72 9.79 -30.97
C GLY A 412 -11.33 8.45 -30.56
N GLU A 413 -11.40 7.51 -31.48
CA GLU A 413 -12.06 6.22 -31.32
C GLU A 413 -11.10 5.07 -31.62
N LEU A 414 -10.99 4.14 -30.68
CA LEU A 414 -10.33 2.84 -30.86
C LEU A 414 -11.42 1.77 -30.83
N LEU A 415 -11.59 1.09 -31.96
CA LEU A 415 -12.60 0.07 -32.17
C LEU A 415 -11.93 -1.28 -32.42
N ILE A 416 -12.48 -2.32 -31.82
CA ILE A 416 -12.13 -3.72 -32.09
C ILE A 416 -13.40 -4.43 -32.54
N ASP A 417 -13.42 -4.94 -33.76
CA ASP A 417 -14.60 -5.54 -34.39
C ASP A 417 -15.83 -4.62 -34.32
N GLY A 418 -15.65 -3.29 -34.51
CA GLY A 418 -16.69 -2.27 -34.44
C GLY A 418 -17.13 -1.90 -33.02
N LYS A 419 -16.60 -2.52 -31.97
CA LYS A 419 -16.91 -2.23 -30.55
C LYS A 419 -15.91 -1.26 -29.95
N HIS A 420 -16.37 -0.27 -29.21
CA HIS A 420 -15.50 0.71 -28.54
C HIS A 420 -14.66 0.04 -27.45
N VAL A 421 -13.34 0.25 -27.44
CA VAL A 421 -12.42 -0.37 -26.47
C VAL A 421 -12.78 -0.04 -25.01
N SER A 422 -13.40 1.11 -24.76
CA SER A 422 -13.85 1.52 -23.41
C SER A 422 -15.05 0.73 -22.90
N GLU A 423 -15.83 0.07 -23.78
CA GLU A 423 -17.00 -0.74 -23.42
C GLU A 423 -16.61 -2.18 -23.11
N ILE A 424 -15.43 -2.60 -23.55
CA ILE A 424 -14.94 -3.97 -23.42
C ILE A 424 -14.25 -4.15 -22.07
N SER A 425 -14.58 -5.23 -21.38
CA SER A 425 -13.95 -5.54 -20.10
C SER A 425 -12.45 -5.80 -20.24
N PRO A 426 -11.60 -5.42 -19.27
CA PRO A 426 -10.16 -5.71 -19.32
C PRO A 426 -9.87 -7.20 -19.52
N LYS A 427 -10.69 -8.08 -18.94
CA LYS A 427 -10.57 -9.53 -19.10
C LYS A 427 -10.75 -9.98 -20.55
N ALA A 428 -11.73 -9.42 -21.27
CA ALA A 428 -11.96 -9.70 -22.69
C ALA A 428 -10.87 -9.06 -23.58
N LEU A 429 -10.44 -7.82 -23.24
CA LEU A 429 -9.37 -7.12 -23.97
C LEU A 429 -8.04 -7.86 -23.93
N TYR A 430 -7.66 -8.42 -22.77
CA TYR A 430 -6.36 -9.09 -22.64
C TYR A 430 -6.42 -10.57 -23.02
N ARG A 431 -7.60 -11.12 -23.27
CA ARG A 431 -7.75 -12.51 -23.70
C ARG A 431 -7.12 -12.69 -25.08
N ASN A 432 -6.31 -13.73 -25.25
CA ASN A 432 -5.62 -14.05 -26.49
C ASN A 432 -4.71 -12.92 -27.02
N VAL A 433 -4.23 -12.04 -26.15
CA VAL A 433 -3.18 -11.06 -26.48
C VAL A 433 -1.92 -11.40 -25.74
N SER A 434 -0.81 -11.46 -26.44
CA SER A 434 0.52 -11.59 -25.86
C SER A 434 1.37 -10.35 -26.13
N ALA A 435 2.27 -10.03 -25.22
CA ALA A 435 3.20 -8.92 -25.39
C ALA A 435 4.55 -9.20 -24.76
N VAL A 436 5.61 -8.87 -25.47
CA VAL A 436 6.99 -8.81 -24.96
C VAL A 436 7.41 -7.35 -24.99
N PHE A 437 7.51 -6.72 -23.83
CA PHE A 437 7.85 -5.31 -23.70
C PHE A 437 9.37 -5.12 -23.67
N GLN A 438 9.83 -3.95 -24.13
CA GLN A 438 11.23 -3.52 -24.09
C GLN A 438 11.81 -3.64 -22.67
N ARG A 439 11.03 -3.23 -21.66
CA ARG A 439 11.35 -3.41 -20.23
C ARG A 439 10.56 -4.58 -19.69
N TYR A 440 11.08 -5.78 -19.85
CA TYR A 440 10.51 -7.01 -19.29
C TYR A 440 10.74 -7.08 -17.78
N GLN A 441 9.88 -7.83 -17.08
CA GLN A 441 10.02 -8.06 -15.65
C GLN A 441 10.78 -9.35 -15.36
N SER A 442 11.76 -9.24 -14.46
CA SER A 442 12.54 -10.37 -13.93
C SER A 442 11.88 -10.87 -12.66
N TYR A 443 10.89 -11.76 -12.81
CA TYR A 443 10.19 -12.32 -11.66
C TYR A 443 11.10 -13.33 -10.93
N LYS A 444 11.18 -13.19 -9.60
CA LYS A 444 11.97 -14.07 -8.73
C LYS A 444 11.18 -15.35 -8.42
N MET A 445 11.15 -16.22 -9.38
CA MET A 445 10.42 -17.50 -9.40
C MET A 445 11.28 -18.52 -10.15
N THR A 446 10.87 -19.79 -10.20
CA THR A 446 11.56 -20.80 -11.03
C THR A 446 11.48 -20.48 -12.52
N VAL A 447 12.30 -21.12 -13.35
CA VAL A 447 12.25 -20.97 -14.81
C VAL A 447 10.86 -21.32 -15.34
N ALA A 448 10.32 -22.47 -14.91
CA ALA A 448 8.99 -22.93 -15.31
C ALA A 448 7.88 -21.93 -14.91
N GLU A 449 7.89 -21.45 -13.67
CA GLU A 449 6.91 -20.49 -13.18
C GLU A 449 6.99 -19.16 -13.93
N ASN A 450 8.19 -18.71 -14.30
CA ASN A 450 8.38 -17.52 -15.11
C ASN A 450 7.72 -17.61 -16.49
N VAL A 451 7.64 -18.79 -17.08
CA VAL A 451 6.96 -19.01 -18.36
C VAL A 451 5.45 -19.17 -18.12
N LYS A 452 5.06 -20.03 -17.18
CA LYS A 452 3.65 -20.38 -16.88
C LYS A 452 2.82 -19.18 -16.40
N ILE A 453 3.44 -18.14 -15.77
CA ILE A 453 2.72 -16.96 -15.28
C ILE A 453 1.95 -16.21 -16.38
N SER A 454 2.33 -16.38 -17.65
CA SER A 454 1.63 -15.73 -18.77
C SER A 454 0.25 -16.35 -19.03
N GLU A 455 -0.01 -17.60 -18.59
CA GLU A 455 -1.30 -18.28 -18.77
C GLU A 455 -1.63 -19.22 -17.59
N THR A 456 -2.01 -18.61 -16.46
CA THR A 456 -2.31 -19.30 -15.19
C THR A 456 -3.58 -20.17 -15.23
N GLY A 457 -4.44 -20.04 -16.25
CA GLY A 457 -5.67 -20.83 -16.40
C GLY A 457 -5.46 -22.27 -16.88
N LYS A 458 -4.24 -22.66 -17.25
CA LYS A 458 -3.88 -24.05 -17.65
C LYS A 458 -3.44 -24.94 -16.47
N GLU A 459 -3.58 -24.48 -15.24
CA GLU A 459 -3.36 -25.28 -14.03
C GLU A 459 -4.38 -26.43 -13.95
N GLY A 460 -4.10 -27.54 -14.60
CA GLY A 460 -5.00 -28.72 -14.60
C GLY A 460 -4.64 -29.77 -15.64
N THR A 461 -3.75 -29.48 -16.56
CA THR A 461 -3.13 -30.49 -17.41
C THR A 461 -2.06 -31.21 -16.59
N ALA A 462 -2.13 -32.55 -16.53
CA ALA A 462 -1.16 -33.42 -15.85
C ALA A 462 0.27 -32.86 -16.01
N ASP A 463 1.04 -32.84 -14.93
CA ASP A 463 2.36 -32.16 -14.80
C ASP A 463 3.31 -32.33 -16.01
N GLY A 464 3.21 -33.45 -16.77
CA GLY A 464 4.02 -33.70 -17.94
C GLY A 464 3.69 -32.84 -19.17
N ALA A 465 2.41 -32.66 -19.51
CA ALA A 465 2.03 -31.86 -20.71
C ALA A 465 2.29 -30.37 -20.56
N GLY A 466 2.16 -29.82 -19.33
CA GLY A 466 2.50 -28.46 -19.02
C GLY A 466 4.00 -28.15 -19.12
N ASN A 467 4.85 -29.07 -18.75
CA ASN A 467 6.31 -28.90 -18.83
C ASN A 467 6.81 -29.02 -20.29
N MET A 468 6.27 -29.95 -21.10
CA MET A 468 6.59 -30.02 -22.54
C MET A 468 6.26 -28.70 -23.27
N ALA A 469 5.15 -28.06 -22.94
CA ALA A 469 4.81 -26.77 -23.54
C ALA A 469 5.74 -25.61 -23.06
N VAL A 470 6.29 -25.70 -21.83
CA VAL A 470 7.30 -24.77 -21.34
C VAL A 470 8.62 -24.98 -22.08
N GLU A 471 9.08 -26.22 -22.24
CA GLU A 471 10.29 -26.59 -22.97
C GLU A 471 10.22 -26.14 -24.43
N ASP A 472 9.12 -26.40 -25.14
CA ASP A 472 8.89 -25.93 -26.51
C ASP A 472 8.98 -24.39 -26.63
N SER A 473 8.41 -23.69 -25.63
CA SER A 473 8.46 -22.23 -25.62
C SER A 473 9.87 -21.68 -25.34
N LEU A 474 10.64 -22.35 -24.50
CA LEU A 474 12.04 -22.02 -24.19
C LEU A 474 12.94 -22.29 -25.41
N GLU A 475 12.73 -23.41 -26.07
CA GLU A 475 13.47 -23.79 -27.30
C GLU A 475 13.19 -22.76 -28.41
N LYS A 476 11.94 -22.41 -28.65
CA LYS A 476 11.56 -21.37 -29.64
C LYS A 476 12.18 -20.02 -29.33
N ALA A 477 12.42 -19.70 -28.05
CA ALA A 477 13.06 -18.48 -27.60
C ALA A 477 14.59 -18.58 -27.52
N ASP A 478 15.20 -19.66 -27.95
CA ASP A 478 16.64 -19.95 -27.85
C ASP A 478 17.17 -19.80 -26.39
N PHE A 479 16.37 -20.15 -25.42
CA PHE A 479 16.80 -20.10 -24.02
C PHE A 479 17.68 -21.31 -23.70
N PRO A 480 18.91 -21.11 -23.16
CA PRO A 480 19.85 -22.20 -22.92
C PRO A 480 19.41 -23.05 -21.71
N THR A 481 18.66 -24.12 -21.95
CA THR A 481 18.18 -25.04 -20.90
C THR A 481 19.30 -25.97 -20.37
N ASP A 482 20.33 -26.27 -21.20
CA ASP A 482 21.44 -27.17 -20.86
C ASP A 482 22.61 -26.45 -20.16
N SER A 483 22.42 -25.28 -19.64
CA SER A 483 23.46 -24.52 -18.94
C SER A 483 23.79 -25.17 -17.59
N GLU A 484 25.09 -25.40 -17.29
CA GLU A 484 25.58 -25.86 -15.97
C GLU A 484 25.04 -24.99 -14.79
N LYS A 485 24.61 -23.77 -15.08
CA LYS A 485 24.00 -22.87 -14.08
C LYS A 485 22.59 -23.27 -13.70
N LEU A 486 21.89 -24.01 -14.54
CA LEU A 486 20.53 -24.49 -14.30
C LEU A 486 20.54 -25.89 -13.69
N SER A 487 21.19 -26.05 -12.54
CA SER A 487 21.40 -27.33 -11.85
C SER A 487 20.12 -28.10 -11.55
N GLU A 488 18.97 -27.43 -11.44
CA GLU A 488 17.65 -28.03 -11.21
C GLU A 488 16.75 -27.92 -12.45
N GLY A 489 17.32 -27.67 -13.63
CA GLY A 489 16.55 -27.53 -14.88
C GLY A 489 15.47 -26.43 -14.79
N LEU A 490 14.23 -26.81 -15.11
CA LEU A 490 13.07 -25.90 -15.09
C LEU A 490 12.69 -25.40 -13.68
N ASP A 491 13.06 -26.14 -12.64
CA ASP A 491 12.77 -25.80 -11.23
C ASP A 491 13.85 -24.91 -10.62
N THR A 492 14.90 -24.56 -11.38
CA THR A 492 15.94 -23.64 -10.92
C THR A 492 15.32 -22.28 -10.54
N MET A 493 15.51 -21.88 -9.27
CA MET A 493 15.05 -20.58 -8.74
C MET A 493 15.88 -19.44 -9.35
N LEU A 494 15.19 -18.39 -9.81
CA LEU A 494 15.82 -17.19 -10.35
C LEU A 494 15.75 -16.05 -9.31
N GLY A 495 16.93 -15.48 -9.04
CA GLY A 495 17.11 -14.38 -8.08
C GLY A 495 17.91 -14.79 -6.86
N LYS A 496 19.09 -14.18 -6.71
CA LYS A 496 20.03 -14.43 -5.60
C LYS A 496 19.43 -14.14 -4.23
N ASP A 497 18.48 -13.19 -4.16
CA ASP A 497 17.81 -12.85 -2.91
C ASP A 497 16.92 -13.99 -2.37
N PHE A 498 16.59 -14.98 -3.21
CA PHE A 498 15.80 -16.17 -2.86
C PHE A 498 16.63 -17.47 -2.90
N GLY A 499 17.96 -17.35 -2.81
CA GLY A 499 18.85 -18.51 -2.83
C GLY A 499 19.08 -19.12 -4.22
N GLY A 500 18.55 -18.48 -5.27
CA GLY A 500 18.67 -18.93 -6.65
C GLY A 500 19.83 -18.27 -7.42
N ILE A 501 19.79 -18.41 -8.74
CA ILE A 501 20.78 -17.84 -9.66
C ILE A 501 20.30 -16.53 -10.29
N ASP A 502 21.22 -15.77 -10.83
CA ASP A 502 20.92 -14.57 -11.63
C ASP A 502 21.24 -14.83 -13.11
N LEU A 503 20.30 -14.49 -13.99
CA LEU A 503 20.47 -14.63 -15.43
C LEU A 503 21.16 -13.38 -16.00
N SER A 504 21.84 -13.54 -17.13
CA SER A 504 22.32 -12.39 -17.93
C SER A 504 21.13 -11.61 -18.53
N GLY A 505 21.35 -10.35 -18.95
CA GLY A 505 20.31 -9.56 -19.61
C GLY A 505 19.70 -10.25 -20.83
N GLY A 506 20.53 -10.87 -21.68
CA GLY A 506 20.07 -11.64 -22.84
C GLY A 506 19.26 -12.89 -22.47
N GLN A 507 19.68 -13.62 -21.40
CA GLN A 507 18.90 -14.77 -20.91
C GLN A 507 17.54 -14.35 -20.34
N TRP A 508 17.49 -13.27 -19.57
CA TRP A 508 16.22 -12.72 -19.11
C TRP A 508 15.30 -12.30 -20.25
N GLN A 509 15.88 -11.75 -21.32
CA GLN A 509 15.14 -11.35 -22.50
C GLN A 509 14.56 -12.57 -23.24
N ARG A 510 15.35 -13.62 -23.46
CA ARG A 510 14.87 -14.89 -24.05
C ARG A 510 13.78 -15.54 -23.19
N LEU A 511 13.91 -15.48 -21.86
CA LEU A 511 12.86 -15.98 -20.97
C LEU A 511 11.56 -15.15 -21.08
N ALA A 512 11.67 -13.82 -21.26
CA ALA A 512 10.52 -12.96 -21.52
C ALA A 512 9.84 -13.27 -22.86
N ILE A 513 10.64 -13.62 -23.90
CA ILE A 513 10.15 -14.08 -25.19
C ILE A 513 9.41 -15.41 -25.03
N ALA A 514 10.01 -16.40 -24.34
CA ALA A 514 9.39 -17.69 -24.05
C ALA A 514 8.04 -17.53 -23.34
N ARG A 515 7.96 -16.61 -22.38
CA ARG A 515 6.72 -16.22 -21.70
C ARG A 515 5.65 -15.71 -22.67
N GLY A 516 6.04 -14.87 -23.62
CA GLY A 516 5.14 -14.36 -24.66
C GLY A 516 4.65 -15.44 -25.62
N LEU A 517 5.49 -16.43 -25.94
CA LEU A 517 5.17 -17.54 -26.84
C LEU A 517 4.31 -18.63 -26.16
N TYR A 518 4.51 -18.88 -24.87
CA TYR A 518 3.75 -19.87 -24.11
C TYR A 518 2.27 -19.53 -24.03
N ARG A 519 1.95 -18.24 -23.93
CA ARG A 519 0.57 -17.74 -23.85
C ARG A 519 -0.15 -18.01 -25.18
N ALA A 520 -1.35 -18.62 -25.12
CA ALA A 520 -2.24 -18.70 -26.29
C ALA A 520 -2.63 -17.29 -26.75
N HIS A 521 -2.42 -16.99 -28.04
CA HIS A 521 -2.67 -15.66 -28.56
C HIS A 521 -3.07 -15.65 -30.04
N ASP A 522 -3.98 -14.76 -30.38
CA ASP A 522 -4.34 -14.38 -31.76
C ASP A 522 -3.61 -13.11 -32.19
N MET A 523 -3.14 -12.33 -31.21
CA MET A 523 -2.36 -11.11 -31.39
C MET A 523 -1.12 -11.11 -30.50
N ILE A 524 0.04 -10.78 -31.07
CA ILE A 524 1.30 -10.62 -30.33
C ILE A 524 1.94 -9.26 -30.61
N VAL A 525 2.50 -8.66 -29.58
CA VAL A 525 3.27 -7.41 -29.66
C VAL A 525 4.68 -7.66 -29.17
N LEU A 526 5.65 -7.25 -29.97
CA LEU A 526 7.08 -7.34 -29.68
C LEU A 526 7.66 -5.91 -29.69
N ASP A 527 7.89 -5.36 -28.52
CA ASP A 527 8.42 -4.00 -28.36
C ASP A 527 9.94 -4.06 -28.10
N GLU A 528 10.75 -3.92 -29.14
CA GLU A 528 12.21 -4.01 -29.15
C GLU A 528 12.74 -5.27 -28.43
N PRO A 529 12.29 -6.48 -28.84
CA PRO A 529 12.52 -7.72 -28.09
C PRO A 529 13.98 -8.19 -28.11
N THR A 530 14.87 -7.50 -28.83
CA THR A 530 16.27 -7.92 -29.09
C THR A 530 17.29 -6.89 -28.63
N ALA A 531 16.91 -5.90 -27.80
CA ALA A 531 17.79 -4.80 -27.39
C ALA A 531 19.09 -5.22 -26.64
N ALA A 532 19.12 -6.41 -26.06
CA ALA A 532 20.29 -6.98 -25.35
C ALA A 532 20.86 -8.24 -26.03
N ILE A 533 20.50 -8.50 -27.30
CA ILE A 533 20.90 -9.69 -28.08
C ILE A 533 21.87 -9.25 -29.19
N ASP A 534 22.80 -10.15 -29.55
CA ASP A 534 23.76 -9.93 -30.64
C ASP A 534 23.04 -9.73 -31.99
N PRO A 535 23.49 -8.84 -32.88
CA PRO A 535 22.87 -8.58 -34.17
C PRO A 535 22.69 -9.80 -35.07
N LEU A 536 23.56 -10.80 -35.01
CA LEU A 536 23.44 -12.02 -35.81
C LEU A 536 22.31 -12.93 -35.28
N GLU A 537 22.25 -13.10 -33.96
CA GLU A 537 21.19 -13.87 -33.29
C GLU A 537 19.82 -13.18 -33.41
N GLU A 538 19.80 -11.86 -33.50
CA GLU A 538 18.59 -11.08 -33.67
C GLU A 538 17.83 -11.43 -34.95
N ALA A 539 18.53 -11.54 -36.07
CA ALA A 539 17.91 -11.86 -37.38
C ALA A 539 17.20 -13.23 -37.31
N ASP A 540 17.79 -14.21 -36.60
CA ASP A 540 17.19 -15.52 -36.43
C ASP A 540 15.96 -15.48 -35.52
N ILE A 541 15.98 -14.70 -34.45
CA ILE A 541 14.82 -14.49 -33.58
C ILE A 541 13.67 -13.86 -34.36
N TYR A 542 13.90 -12.83 -35.15
CA TYR A 542 12.84 -12.23 -35.97
C TYR A 542 12.31 -13.18 -37.04
N ARG A 543 13.16 -14.02 -37.65
CA ARG A 543 12.71 -15.04 -38.60
C ARG A 543 11.81 -16.08 -37.92
N LYS A 544 12.19 -16.58 -36.76
CA LYS A 544 11.36 -17.47 -35.93
C LYS A 544 10.04 -16.82 -35.56
N PHE A 545 10.05 -15.53 -35.21
CA PHE A 545 8.82 -14.78 -34.93
C PHE A 545 7.90 -14.69 -36.14
N ALA A 546 8.43 -14.42 -37.34
CA ALA A 546 7.62 -14.39 -38.55
C ALA A 546 6.96 -15.76 -38.82
N GLU A 547 7.66 -16.87 -38.53
CA GLU A 547 7.12 -18.22 -38.65
C GLU A 547 6.03 -18.51 -37.60
N ILE A 548 6.26 -18.15 -36.35
CA ILE A 548 5.31 -18.37 -35.23
C ILE A 548 4.07 -17.49 -35.34
N SER A 549 4.22 -16.32 -35.99
CA SER A 549 3.14 -15.35 -36.17
C SER A 549 2.32 -15.58 -37.44
N ARG A 550 2.59 -16.63 -38.23
CA ARG A 550 1.75 -16.98 -39.37
C ARG A 550 0.30 -17.16 -38.92
N ASP A 551 -0.61 -16.54 -39.65
CA ASP A 551 -2.04 -16.54 -39.36
C ASP A 551 -2.46 -15.78 -38.08
N LYS A 552 -1.53 -15.04 -37.43
CA LYS A 552 -1.78 -14.22 -36.27
C LYS A 552 -1.48 -12.75 -36.57
N THR A 553 -2.17 -11.84 -35.87
CA THR A 553 -1.83 -10.42 -35.96
C THR A 553 -0.58 -10.13 -35.13
N ALA A 554 0.47 -9.62 -35.76
CA ALA A 554 1.74 -9.34 -35.10
C ALA A 554 2.15 -7.86 -35.25
N PHE A 555 2.58 -7.27 -34.14
CA PHE A 555 3.19 -5.94 -34.13
C PHE A 555 4.64 -6.05 -33.69
N ILE A 556 5.55 -5.57 -34.51
CA ILE A 556 6.99 -5.59 -34.25
C ILE A 556 7.47 -4.13 -34.18
N VAL A 557 7.80 -3.67 -32.96
CA VAL A 557 8.46 -2.38 -32.79
C VAL A 557 9.96 -2.60 -32.87
N THR A 558 10.60 -1.92 -33.79
CA THR A 558 12.05 -2.01 -33.96
C THR A 558 12.63 -0.67 -34.39
N HIS A 559 13.84 -0.40 -33.96
CA HIS A 559 14.68 0.67 -34.47
C HIS A 559 15.68 0.16 -35.55
N ARG A 560 15.73 -1.17 -35.80
CA ARG A 560 16.56 -1.81 -36.79
C ARG A 560 15.74 -2.11 -38.04
N LEU A 561 15.98 -1.34 -39.10
CA LEU A 561 15.14 -1.37 -40.31
C LEU A 561 15.30 -2.65 -41.13
N GLY A 562 16.44 -3.37 -41.00
CA GLY A 562 16.62 -4.68 -41.60
C GLY A 562 15.58 -5.71 -41.12
N SER A 563 15.25 -5.67 -39.84
CA SER A 563 14.24 -6.57 -39.24
C SER A 563 12.81 -6.17 -39.64
N ALA A 564 12.56 -4.94 -40.04
CA ALA A 564 11.24 -4.49 -40.45
C ALA A 564 10.79 -5.05 -41.82
N GLN A 565 11.72 -5.61 -42.62
CA GLN A 565 11.44 -6.18 -43.95
C GLN A 565 10.58 -7.44 -43.91
N ILE A 566 10.50 -8.12 -42.77
CA ILE A 566 9.68 -9.33 -42.60
C ILE A 566 8.18 -9.03 -42.48
N ALA A 567 7.82 -7.77 -42.25
CA ALA A 567 6.44 -7.35 -42.04
C ALA A 567 5.71 -7.13 -43.38
N ASP A 568 4.42 -7.46 -43.40
CA ASP A 568 3.53 -7.20 -44.52
C ASP A 568 3.38 -5.69 -44.77
N ARG A 569 3.41 -4.91 -43.70
CA ARG A 569 3.28 -3.44 -43.74
C ARG A 569 4.15 -2.79 -42.67
N ILE A 570 4.75 -1.69 -43.02
CA ILE A 570 5.60 -0.86 -42.15
C ILE A 570 4.88 0.45 -41.86
N ILE A 571 4.81 0.83 -40.60
CA ILE A 571 4.31 2.12 -40.13
C ILE A 571 5.50 2.95 -39.64
N VAL A 572 5.69 4.11 -40.24
CA VAL A 572 6.76 5.05 -39.88
C VAL A 572 6.20 6.13 -38.96
N MET A 573 6.74 6.20 -37.75
CA MET A 573 6.33 7.19 -36.77
C MET A 573 7.37 8.29 -36.58
N ASP A 574 6.91 9.52 -36.53
CA ASP A 574 7.71 10.68 -36.16
C ASP A 574 6.86 11.64 -35.31
N SER A 575 7.41 12.09 -34.20
CA SER A 575 6.82 13.12 -33.30
C SER A 575 5.35 12.89 -32.94
N GLY A 576 4.96 11.64 -32.72
CA GLY A 576 3.60 11.26 -32.33
C GLY A 576 2.61 11.06 -33.49
N HIS A 577 3.06 11.14 -34.75
CA HIS A 577 2.24 10.97 -35.95
C HIS A 577 2.72 9.77 -36.78
N ILE A 578 1.81 9.19 -37.56
CA ILE A 578 2.16 8.28 -38.63
C ILE A 578 2.48 9.16 -39.85
N VAL A 579 3.75 9.17 -40.25
CA VAL A 579 4.24 10.02 -41.36
C VAL A 579 4.31 9.27 -42.67
N ASP A 580 4.44 7.93 -42.64
CA ASP A 580 4.47 7.11 -43.84
C ASP A 580 3.98 5.68 -43.50
N MET A 581 3.46 4.97 -44.50
CA MET A 581 2.97 3.59 -44.34
C MET A 581 2.99 2.88 -45.70
N GLY A 582 3.43 1.62 -45.72
CA GLY A 582 3.50 0.79 -46.91
C GLY A 582 4.38 -0.44 -46.72
N THR A 583 4.60 -1.20 -47.78
CA THR A 583 5.59 -2.28 -47.80
C THR A 583 7.02 -1.72 -47.84
N HIS A 584 8.01 -2.54 -47.50
CA HIS A 584 9.42 -2.13 -47.61
C HIS A 584 9.77 -1.58 -49.01
N GLU A 585 9.34 -2.28 -50.07
CA GLU A 585 9.62 -1.89 -51.43
C GLU A 585 8.96 -0.57 -51.82
N GLU A 586 7.70 -0.34 -51.43
CA GLU A 586 6.98 0.90 -51.66
C GLU A 586 7.65 2.09 -50.98
N LEU A 587 8.04 1.92 -49.72
CA LEU A 587 8.68 2.96 -48.91
C LEU A 587 10.11 3.27 -49.39
N MET A 588 10.82 2.31 -49.95
CA MET A 588 12.15 2.52 -50.54
C MET A 588 12.10 3.21 -51.89
N ARG A 589 11.00 3.06 -52.66
CA ARG A 589 10.81 3.75 -53.96
C ARG A 589 10.44 5.22 -53.79
N ARG A 590 9.84 5.60 -52.67
CA ARG A 590 9.46 6.99 -52.39
C ARG A 590 10.59 7.74 -51.70
N GLU A 591 10.66 9.06 -51.92
CA GLU A 591 11.41 9.92 -51.01
C GLU A 591 10.60 10.10 -49.74
N GLY A 592 11.15 9.69 -48.61
CA GLY A 592 10.44 9.72 -47.32
C GLY A 592 11.32 9.34 -46.15
N ARG A 593 10.76 9.48 -44.95
CA ARG A 593 11.47 9.27 -43.70
C ARG A 593 12.02 7.85 -43.54
N TYR A 594 11.30 6.84 -44.03
CA TYR A 594 11.77 5.45 -44.00
C TYR A 594 13.07 5.26 -44.80
N ARG A 595 13.12 5.76 -46.05
CA ARG A 595 14.28 5.63 -46.90
C ARG A 595 15.50 6.37 -46.34
N GLU A 596 15.30 7.58 -45.78
CA GLU A 596 16.35 8.32 -45.10
C GLU A 596 16.95 7.52 -43.94
N MET A 597 16.09 6.97 -43.04
CA MET A 597 16.50 6.17 -41.90
C MET A 597 17.21 4.88 -42.35
N TYR A 598 16.70 4.22 -43.39
CA TYR A 598 17.31 3.00 -43.92
C TYR A 598 18.71 3.25 -44.45
N HIS A 599 18.91 4.26 -45.26
CA HIS A 599 20.23 4.62 -45.80
C HIS A 599 21.19 5.09 -44.69
N ALA A 600 20.69 5.79 -43.70
CA ALA A 600 21.51 6.19 -42.57
C ALA A 600 22.00 4.97 -41.76
N GLN A 601 21.15 3.95 -41.54
CA GLN A 601 21.57 2.72 -40.89
C GLN A 601 22.51 1.87 -41.75
N ALA A 602 22.23 1.73 -43.06
CA ALA A 602 23.06 0.96 -43.97
C ALA A 602 24.52 1.45 -44.02
N LYS A 603 24.73 2.78 -43.91
CA LYS A 603 26.06 3.40 -43.85
C LYS A 603 26.91 2.99 -42.63
N TRP A 604 26.29 2.49 -41.56
CA TRP A 604 27.00 2.04 -40.37
C TRP A 604 27.44 0.56 -40.44
N TYR A 605 26.87 -0.21 -41.39
CA TYR A 605 27.19 -1.62 -41.61
C TYR A 605 27.97 -1.86 -42.91
N ALA A 606 28.15 -0.83 -43.72
CA ALA A 606 29.04 -0.83 -44.88
C ALA A 606 30.45 -0.28 -44.51
#